data_ae96cf5699e1419e19a92f4c18c2362b
#
_entry.id   ae96cf5699e1419e19a92f4c18c2362b
#
_cell.length_a   1.000
_cell.length_b   1.000
_cell.length_c   1.000
_cell.angle_alpha   90.00
_cell.angle_beta   90.00
_cell.angle_gamma   90.00
#
_symmetry.space_group_name_H-M   'P 1'
#
loop_
_entity.id
_entity.type
_entity.pdbx_description
1 polymer ?
#
loop_
_entity_poly.entity_id
_entity_poly.type
_entity_poly.pdbx_seq_one_letter_code
_entity_poly.pdbx_strand_id
1 'polypeptide(L)'
;MVQPHDLPLGTADGGEEPYPEKSPEAREGPCGLHPDLGEATAGEVLAEYLHRQATGFLRSLRLHEESAGSAESAAVAAEAVRTMRRCARRVSAALRVYRPLTDTARADQLGSELAWLSGVLGRERAYETRLDRLLGALHRLSSVPAGAAGTDGSATGSAAGSTDGGASGPPVQRGSVSPGGGLGIGAARAGALLERQLTLARTRAHSAALRTLGSARFHAVADAVAVLASEAPLAGEAASRPAVHVLPPLAELAHRRAAEAVEALPLTRARQSYNGEAFAHTLVVDGELDAAWNQVRLLVRLRRYAHEVLGADDPALTAASRALDRHRDAAEAASAAAAAARTPRIAPATAYALGVLHADQRHEVEAARFSFGRLWRPAASAHQARPAGPDRPAQEQEQGTEAAPVAFGAEWGR
;
A
#
# COMPACT_ATOMS: atom_id res chain seq x y z
N MET A 1 -8.75 35.41 -59.47
CA MET A 1 -8.72 34.81 -60.81
C MET A 1 -7.45 34.00 -60.93
N VAL A 2 -7.57 32.72 -60.78
CA VAL A 2 -6.88 31.60 -61.37
C VAL A 2 -7.27 30.36 -60.58
N GLN A 3 -7.81 29.37 -61.26
CA GLN A 3 -8.44 28.15 -60.78
C GLN A 3 -7.45 27.02 -60.49
N PRO A 4 -7.91 25.92 -59.85
CA PRO A 4 -7.11 24.84 -59.31
C PRO A 4 -6.79 23.77 -60.38
N HIS A 5 -5.68 23.10 -60.22
CA HIS A 5 -5.39 21.91 -61.02
C HIS A 5 -5.49 20.61 -60.19
N ASP A 6 -6.10 19.68 -60.84
CA ASP A 6 -6.52 18.33 -60.46
C ASP A 6 -5.39 17.42 -60.00
N LEU A 7 -5.80 16.48 -59.11
CA LEU A 7 -5.12 15.27 -58.71
C LEU A 7 -5.07 14.22 -59.79
N PRO A 8 -4.18 13.20 -59.68
CA PRO A 8 -4.64 11.84 -59.83
C PRO A 8 -4.40 10.93 -58.61
N LEU A 9 -5.41 10.16 -58.29
CA LEU A 9 -5.41 9.01 -57.43
C LEU A 9 -4.38 7.97 -57.93
N GLY A 10 -3.37 7.73 -57.10
CA GLY A 10 -2.47 6.59 -57.24
C GLY A 10 -2.77 5.57 -56.11
N THR A 11 -3.35 4.45 -56.50
CA THR A 11 -3.42 3.22 -55.71
C THR A 11 -2.01 2.72 -55.46
N ALA A 12 -1.56 2.72 -54.22
CA ALA A 12 -0.37 2.01 -53.78
C ALA A 12 -0.80 0.91 -52.82
N ASP A 13 -0.71 -0.27 -53.36
CA ASP A 13 -0.62 -1.56 -52.70
C ASP A 13 0.60 -1.50 -51.74
N GLY A 14 0.37 -1.49 -50.44
CA GLY A 14 1.39 -1.45 -49.41
C GLY A 14 1.36 -2.72 -48.62
N GLY A 15 2.19 -3.69 -49.02
CA GLY A 15 2.42 -4.91 -48.25
C GLY A 15 2.81 -4.60 -46.82
N GLU A 16 2.02 -5.11 -45.93
CA GLU A 16 2.24 -5.19 -44.50
C GLU A 16 3.35 -6.21 -44.24
N GLU A 17 4.58 -5.75 -44.01
CA GLU A 17 5.62 -6.60 -43.47
C GLU A 17 5.25 -7.01 -42.05
N PRO A 18 5.20 -8.33 -41.74
CA PRO A 18 4.94 -8.78 -40.39
C PRO A 18 6.16 -8.48 -39.50
N TYR A 19 5.97 -7.63 -38.46
CA TYR A 19 6.89 -7.53 -37.33
C TYR A 19 7.13 -8.94 -36.78
N PRO A 20 8.38 -9.34 -36.52
CA PRO A 20 8.66 -10.61 -35.89
C PRO A 20 8.07 -10.57 -34.46
N GLU A 21 7.00 -11.30 -34.30
CA GLU A 21 6.41 -11.67 -33.00
C GLU A 21 7.48 -12.47 -32.25
N LYS A 22 8.20 -11.79 -31.34
CA LYS A 22 9.02 -12.47 -30.34
C LYS A 22 8.07 -13.16 -29.39
N SER A 23 7.79 -14.41 -29.68
CA SER A 23 7.20 -15.36 -28.74
C SER A 23 8.00 -15.31 -27.44
N PRO A 24 7.39 -15.07 -26.30
CA PRO A 24 8.05 -15.32 -25.02
C PRO A 24 8.10 -16.83 -24.84
N GLU A 25 9.23 -17.43 -25.21
CA GLU A 25 9.53 -18.79 -24.77
C GLU A 25 9.45 -18.79 -23.26
N ALA A 26 8.39 -19.40 -22.76
CA ALA A 26 8.15 -19.67 -21.36
C ALA A 26 9.29 -20.56 -20.84
N ARG A 27 10.24 -19.95 -20.15
CA ARG A 27 11.13 -20.68 -19.26
C ARG A 27 10.34 -21.05 -18.01
N GLU A 28 9.60 -22.12 -18.09
CA GLU A 28 9.04 -22.81 -16.94
C GLU A 28 10.16 -23.58 -16.23
N GLY A 29 10.85 -22.87 -15.32
CA GLY A 29 11.64 -23.47 -14.25
C GLY A 29 10.90 -23.31 -12.92
N PRO A 30 11.05 -24.20 -11.95
CA PRO A 30 10.34 -24.15 -10.69
C PRO A 30 10.75 -22.92 -9.88
N CYS A 31 9.81 -22.03 -9.58
CA CYS A 31 9.97 -20.81 -8.76
C CYS A 31 11.11 -19.90 -9.27
N GLY A 32 10.73 -18.80 -9.93
CA GLY A 32 11.60 -17.77 -10.51
C GLY A 32 12.67 -17.16 -9.60
N LEU A 33 13.63 -17.95 -9.20
CA LEU A 33 14.86 -17.54 -8.55
C LEU A 33 15.82 -17.01 -9.64
N HIS A 34 16.58 -15.99 -9.30
CA HIS A 34 17.60 -15.42 -10.17
C HIS A 34 18.52 -16.54 -10.69
N PRO A 35 18.83 -16.62 -11.98
CA PRO A 35 19.66 -17.72 -12.53
C PRO A 35 21.04 -17.83 -11.88
N ASP A 36 21.54 -16.74 -11.30
CA ASP A 36 22.88 -16.67 -10.70
C ASP A 36 22.96 -17.11 -9.23
N LEU A 37 21.83 -17.45 -8.58
CA LEU A 37 21.86 -17.85 -7.14
C LEU A 37 22.64 -19.15 -6.90
N GLY A 38 22.88 -19.98 -7.91
CA GLY A 38 23.63 -21.22 -7.79
C GLY A 38 25.14 -21.00 -7.73
N GLU A 39 25.66 -20.00 -8.43
CA GLU A 39 27.09 -19.75 -8.62
C GLU A 39 27.62 -18.61 -7.77
N ALA A 40 26.78 -17.58 -7.48
CA ALA A 40 27.14 -16.41 -6.71
C ALA A 40 27.12 -16.67 -5.19
N THR A 41 27.94 -15.94 -4.45
CA THR A 41 27.88 -15.88 -3.00
C THR A 41 26.73 -15.04 -2.50
N ALA A 42 26.28 -15.28 -1.26
CA ALA A 42 25.21 -14.50 -0.65
C ALA A 42 25.56 -13.00 -0.55
N GLY A 43 26.85 -12.70 -0.32
CA GLY A 43 27.37 -11.34 -0.28
C GLY A 43 27.29 -10.64 -1.63
N GLU A 44 27.70 -11.32 -2.72
CA GLU A 44 27.65 -10.74 -4.07
C GLU A 44 26.22 -10.39 -4.49
N VAL A 45 25.25 -11.30 -4.32
CA VAL A 45 23.83 -11.05 -4.66
C VAL A 45 23.27 -9.89 -3.84
N LEU A 46 23.55 -9.87 -2.52
CA LEU A 46 23.08 -8.79 -1.64
C LEU A 46 23.74 -7.46 -1.99
N ALA A 47 25.05 -7.46 -2.25
CA ALA A 47 25.79 -6.26 -2.65
C ALA A 47 25.25 -5.67 -3.94
N GLU A 48 25.06 -6.49 -4.97
CA GLU A 48 24.50 -6.05 -6.26
C GLU A 48 23.13 -5.39 -6.09
N TYR A 49 22.25 -6.01 -5.28
CA TYR A 49 20.94 -5.42 -4.98
C TYR A 49 21.07 -4.08 -4.27
N LEU A 50 21.92 -3.98 -3.23
CA LEU A 50 22.15 -2.76 -2.46
C LEU A 50 22.77 -1.66 -3.32
N HIS A 51 23.78 -1.98 -4.15
CA HIS A 51 24.41 -1.04 -5.10
C HIS A 51 23.39 -0.47 -6.10
N ARG A 52 22.54 -1.32 -6.66
CA ARG A 52 21.47 -0.90 -7.57
C ARG A 52 20.50 0.07 -6.91
N GLN A 53 20.08 -0.20 -5.67
CA GLN A 53 19.19 0.69 -4.94
C GLN A 53 19.89 1.99 -4.51
N ALA A 54 21.14 1.93 -4.08
CA ALA A 54 21.94 3.10 -3.71
C ALA A 54 22.20 4.02 -4.91
N THR A 55 22.57 3.46 -6.05
CA THR A 55 22.73 4.20 -7.31
C THR A 55 21.42 4.85 -7.76
N GLY A 56 20.29 4.13 -7.61
CA GLY A 56 18.95 4.68 -7.89
C GLY A 56 18.60 5.85 -6.97
N PHE A 57 18.96 5.77 -5.70
CA PHE A 57 18.79 6.85 -4.73
C PHE A 57 19.60 8.09 -5.12
N LEU A 58 20.91 7.94 -5.38
CA LEU A 58 21.81 9.05 -5.73
C LEU A 58 21.43 9.71 -7.06
N ARG A 59 21.03 8.91 -8.05
CA ARG A 59 20.51 9.44 -9.32
C ARG A 59 19.24 10.26 -9.11
N SER A 60 18.35 9.79 -8.23
CA SER A 60 17.13 10.52 -7.89
C SER A 60 17.42 11.81 -7.12
N LEU A 61 18.44 11.80 -6.25
CA LEU A 61 18.89 13.00 -5.53
C LEU A 61 19.37 14.05 -6.52
N ARG A 62 20.27 13.70 -7.43
CA ARG A 62 20.78 14.59 -8.46
C ARG A 62 19.64 15.17 -9.32
N LEU A 63 18.71 14.31 -9.77
CA LEU A 63 17.56 14.76 -10.55
C LEU A 63 16.68 15.75 -9.76
N HIS A 64 16.52 15.53 -8.46
CA HIS A 64 15.79 16.47 -7.59
C HIS A 64 16.48 17.83 -7.50
N GLU A 65 17.81 17.86 -7.32
CA GLU A 65 18.60 19.08 -7.26
C GLU A 65 18.56 19.87 -8.58
N GLU A 66 18.70 19.17 -9.71
CA GLU A 66 18.62 19.77 -11.05
C GLU A 66 17.22 20.32 -11.36
N SER A 67 16.18 19.71 -10.80
CA SER A 67 14.78 20.09 -11.03
C SER A 67 14.28 21.18 -10.05
N ALA A 68 15.05 21.61 -9.06
CA ALA A 68 14.59 22.51 -8.00
C ALA A 68 14.33 23.96 -8.44
N GLY A 69 14.58 24.32 -9.71
CA GLY A 69 14.60 25.71 -10.18
C GLY A 69 13.39 26.17 -11.01
N SER A 70 12.48 25.30 -11.45
CA SER A 70 11.37 25.71 -12.33
C SER A 70 10.03 25.04 -11.98
N ALA A 71 8.92 25.74 -12.24
CA ALA A 71 7.58 25.21 -12.04
C ALA A 71 7.27 24.02 -12.97
N GLU A 72 7.85 24.00 -14.17
CA GLU A 72 7.72 22.91 -15.14
C GLU A 72 8.39 21.63 -14.65
N SER A 73 9.46 21.75 -13.86
CA SER A 73 10.19 20.61 -13.27
C SER A 73 9.58 20.09 -11.97
N ALA A 74 8.54 20.71 -11.43
CA ALA A 74 7.97 20.30 -10.13
C ALA A 74 7.47 18.84 -10.14
N ALA A 75 6.90 18.37 -11.24
CA ALA A 75 6.47 16.97 -11.39
C ALA A 75 7.66 16.00 -11.40
N VAL A 76 8.76 16.40 -12.06
CA VAL A 76 10.02 15.64 -12.12
C VAL A 76 10.66 15.57 -10.73
N ALA A 77 10.76 16.71 -10.03
CA ALA A 77 11.27 16.77 -8.66
C ALA A 77 10.44 15.87 -7.71
N ALA A 78 9.11 15.91 -7.84
CA ALA A 78 8.23 15.05 -7.03
C ALA A 78 8.43 13.55 -7.33
N GLU A 79 8.64 13.16 -8.60
CA GLU A 79 8.94 11.75 -8.93
C GLU A 79 10.33 11.34 -8.44
N ALA A 80 11.31 12.23 -8.52
CA ALA A 80 12.64 12.00 -7.97
C ALA A 80 12.57 11.71 -6.46
N VAL A 81 11.83 12.51 -5.67
CA VAL A 81 11.60 12.27 -4.25
C VAL A 81 10.88 10.93 -4.01
N ARG A 82 9.89 10.57 -4.84
CA ARG A 82 9.20 9.27 -4.74
C ARG A 82 10.16 8.10 -4.99
N THR A 83 11.05 8.23 -5.97
CA THR A 83 12.06 7.20 -6.30
C THR A 83 13.10 7.08 -5.19
N MET A 84 13.64 8.20 -4.70
CA MET A 84 14.54 8.25 -3.54
C MET A 84 13.93 7.53 -2.34
N ARG A 85 12.67 7.83 -2.02
CA ARG A 85 11.94 7.17 -0.93
C ARG A 85 11.72 5.67 -1.19
N ARG A 86 11.49 5.23 -2.43
CA ARG A 86 11.39 3.80 -2.78
C ARG A 86 12.71 3.08 -2.54
N CYS A 87 13.82 3.63 -3.03
CA CYS A 87 15.16 3.08 -2.83
C CYS A 87 15.52 3.01 -1.34
N ALA A 88 15.31 4.09 -0.59
CA ALA A 88 15.56 4.14 0.86
C ALA A 88 14.83 3.01 1.62
N ARG A 89 13.56 2.74 1.28
CA ARG A 89 12.80 1.66 1.91
C ARG A 89 13.30 0.28 1.54
N ARG A 90 13.74 0.07 0.29
CA ARG A 90 14.29 -1.20 -0.16
C ARG A 90 15.63 -1.50 0.51
N VAL A 91 16.52 -0.52 0.58
CA VAL A 91 17.79 -0.64 1.28
C VAL A 91 17.57 -0.95 2.76
N SER A 92 16.76 -0.13 3.47
CA SER A 92 16.45 -0.34 4.88
C SER A 92 15.83 -1.73 5.15
N ALA A 93 14.98 -2.22 4.25
CA ALA A 93 14.38 -3.55 4.38
C ALA A 93 15.39 -4.67 4.12
N ALA A 94 16.24 -4.56 3.09
CA ALA A 94 17.26 -5.55 2.77
C ALA A 94 18.27 -5.66 3.92
N LEU A 95 18.79 -4.54 4.44
CA LEU A 95 19.67 -4.53 5.60
C LEU A 95 19.05 -5.18 6.84
N ARG A 96 17.73 -5.02 7.03
CA ARG A 96 17.03 -5.64 8.16
C ARG A 96 16.80 -7.14 8.00
N VAL A 97 16.44 -7.61 6.80
CA VAL A 97 16.21 -9.04 6.54
C VAL A 97 17.53 -9.82 6.53
N TYR A 98 18.51 -9.28 5.84
CA TYR A 98 19.80 -9.93 5.62
C TYR A 98 20.88 -9.44 6.60
N ARG A 99 20.47 -8.92 7.75
CA ARG A 99 21.33 -8.44 8.82
C ARG A 99 22.46 -9.41 9.21
N PRO A 100 22.28 -10.75 9.23
CA PRO A 100 23.36 -11.68 9.53
C PRO A 100 24.53 -11.69 8.52
N LEU A 101 24.34 -11.09 7.34
CA LEU A 101 25.37 -10.99 6.28
C LEU A 101 26.09 -9.65 6.31
N THR A 102 25.73 -8.74 7.21
CA THR A 102 26.21 -7.36 7.23
C THR A 102 26.90 -7.01 8.53
N ASP A 103 27.77 -6.00 8.48
CA ASP A 103 28.20 -5.29 9.70
C ASP A 103 26.96 -4.71 10.37
N THR A 104 26.57 -5.31 11.49
CA THR A 104 25.30 -5.01 12.15
C THR A 104 25.20 -3.57 12.62
N ALA A 105 26.30 -2.98 13.10
CA ALA A 105 26.30 -1.60 13.60
C ALA A 105 26.06 -0.60 12.46
N ARG A 106 26.79 -0.74 11.37
CA ARG A 106 26.63 0.12 10.18
C ARG A 106 25.27 -0.08 9.50
N ALA A 107 24.83 -1.34 9.37
CA ALA A 107 23.56 -1.68 8.75
C ALA A 107 22.35 -1.15 9.54
N ASP A 108 22.36 -1.31 10.88
CA ASP A 108 21.28 -0.81 11.75
C ASP A 108 21.23 0.72 11.74
N GLN A 109 22.39 1.39 11.80
CA GLN A 109 22.46 2.84 11.72
C GLN A 109 21.91 3.35 10.38
N LEU A 110 22.43 2.87 9.25
CA LEU A 110 21.99 3.29 7.93
C LEU A 110 20.50 2.94 7.70
N GLY A 111 20.07 1.74 8.10
CA GLY A 111 18.70 1.30 7.99
C GLY A 111 17.72 2.19 8.74
N SER A 112 18.08 2.64 9.97
CA SER A 112 17.26 3.56 10.77
C SER A 112 17.19 4.96 10.17
N GLU A 113 18.30 5.50 9.67
CA GLU A 113 18.35 6.80 9.00
C GLU A 113 17.53 6.81 7.71
N LEU A 114 17.61 5.76 6.89
CA LEU A 114 16.80 5.63 5.67
C LEU A 114 15.31 5.46 5.99
N ALA A 115 14.95 4.75 7.06
CA ALA A 115 13.58 4.63 7.52
C ALA A 115 13.02 6.00 7.96
N TRP A 116 13.78 6.76 8.73
CA TRP A 116 13.44 8.13 9.12
C TRP A 116 13.23 9.03 7.90
N LEU A 117 14.20 9.07 6.98
CA LEU A 117 14.13 9.86 5.75
C LEU A 117 12.90 9.51 4.91
N SER A 118 12.67 8.20 4.69
CA SER A 118 11.49 7.72 3.98
C SER A 118 10.17 8.15 4.64
N GLY A 119 10.14 8.23 5.97
CA GLY A 119 9.00 8.73 6.72
C GLY A 119 8.73 10.21 6.47
N VAL A 120 9.77 11.04 6.54
CA VAL A 120 9.65 12.49 6.32
C VAL A 120 9.22 12.79 4.88
N LEU A 121 9.91 12.24 3.89
CA LEU A 121 9.62 12.44 2.47
C LEU A 121 8.24 11.89 2.02
N GLY A 122 7.65 11.02 2.83
CA GLY A 122 6.34 10.43 2.52
C GLY A 122 5.13 11.24 2.97
N ARG A 123 5.31 12.20 3.89
CA ARG A 123 4.18 12.87 4.56
C ARG A 123 3.40 13.80 3.65
N GLU A 124 4.07 14.57 2.82
CA GLU A 124 3.42 15.48 1.89
C GLU A 124 2.44 14.74 0.97
N ARG A 125 2.92 13.70 0.30
CA ARG A 125 2.10 12.86 -0.58
C ARG A 125 0.97 12.15 0.17
N ALA A 126 1.19 11.76 1.42
CA ALA A 126 0.14 11.14 2.24
C ALA A 126 -1.01 12.12 2.52
N TYR A 127 -0.73 13.39 2.77
CA TYR A 127 -1.77 14.41 2.95
C TYR A 127 -2.49 14.74 1.64
N GLU A 128 -1.78 14.83 0.53
CA GLU A 128 -2.36 15.03 -0.79
C GLU A 128 -3.32 13.89 -1.15
N THR A 129 -2.85 12.64 -1.11
CA THR A 129 -3.68 11.46 -1.41
C THR A 129 -4.90 11.35 -0.49
N ARG A 130 -4.73 11.73 0.79
CA ARG A 130 -5.84 11.76 1.75
C ARG A 130 -6.87 12.81 1.40
N LEU A 131 -6.44 14.00 1.01
CA LEU A 131 -7.34 15.07 0.57
C LEU A 131 -8.12 14.65 -0.67
N ASP A 132 -7.43 14.19 -1.71
CA ASP A 132 -8.07 13.72 -2.96
C ASP A 132 -9.12 12.63 -2.67
N ARG A 133 -8.77 11.67 -1.81
CA ARG A 133 -9.65 10.58 -1.40
C ARG A 133 -10.92 11.09 -0.70
N LEU A 134 -10.78 12.00 0.25
CA LEU A 134 -11.90 12.52 1.04
C LEU A 134 -12.80 13.44 0.21
N LEU A 135 -12.24 14.29 -0.65
CA LEU A 135 -13.02 15.13 -1.54
C LEU A 135 -13.76 14.29 -2.59
N GLY A 136 -13.08 13.27 -3.17
CA GLY A 136 -13.73 12.32 -4.09
C GLY A 136 -14.87 11.54 -3.42
N ALA A 137 -14.73 11.13 -2.17
CA ALA A 137 -15.77 10.47 -1.40
C ALA A 137 -16.94 11.41 -1.10
N LEU A 138 -16.71 12.65 -0.69
CA LEU A 138 -17.76 13.66 -0.50
C LEU A 138 -18.52 13.92 -1.80
N HIS A 139 -17.84 14.02 -2.92
CA HIS A 139 -18.47 14.20 -4.21
C HIS A 139 -19.41 13.04 -4.55
N ARG A 140 -18.96 11.79 -4.38
CA ARG A 140 -19.80 10.60 -4.60
C ARG A 140 -21.03 10.60 -3.68
N LEU A 141 -20.85 10.89 -2.39
CA LEU A 141 -21.92 10.88 -1.40
C LEU A 141 -22.96 11.99 -1.66
N SER A 142 -22.53 13.14 -2.20
CA SER A 142 -23.45 14.25 -2.53
C SER A 142 -24.12 14.13 -3.90
N SER A 143 -23.58 13.32 -4.82
CA SER A 143 -24.10 13.11 -6.16
C SER A 143 -25.11 11.96 -6.29
N VAL A 144 -25.31 11.14 -5.22
CA VAL A 144 -26.35 10.10 -5.22
C VAL A 144 -27.72 10.76 -5.20
N PRO A 145 -28.56 10.63 -6.27
CA PRO A 145 -29.90 11.19 -6.29
C PRO A 145 -30.71 10.54 -5.18
N ALA A 146 -31.48 11.36 -4.44
CA ALA A 146 -32.34 10.93 -3.33
C ALA A 146 -33.49 9.99 -3.73
N GLY A 147 -33.50 9.45 -4.95
CA GLY A 147 -34.56 8.66 -5.55
C GLY A 147 -34.29 7.17 -5.75
N ALA A 148 -33.12 6.65 -5.36
CA ALA A 148 -32.76 5.23 -5.60
C ALA A 148 -33.11 4.26 -4.45
N ALA A 149 -33.80 4.73 -3.41
CA ALA A 149 -34.27 3.87 -2.32
C ALA A 149 -35.81 3.82 -2.38
N GLY A 150 -36.35 2.86 -3.13
CA GLY A 150 -37.75 2.50 -3.01
C GLY A 150 -38.59 2.52 -4.29
N THR A 151 -38.37 1.54 -5.17
CA THR A 151 -39.45 1.07 -6.09
C THR A 151 -39.33 -0.46 -6.14
N ASP A 152 -39.91 -1.08 -5.14
CA ASP A 152 -40.52 -2.40 -5.25
C ASP A 152 -41.56 -2.54 -4.12
N GLY A 153 -42.82 -2.38 -4.51
CA GLY A 153 -43.96 -2.49 -3.60
C GLY A 153 -45.24 -2.10 -4.30
N SER A 154 -45.53 -2.75 -5.42
CA SER A 154 -46.87 -2.72 -6.03
C SER A 154 -47.87 -3.31 -5.03
N ALA A 155 -48.80 -2.49 -4.56
CA ALA A 155 -50.06 -2.97 -4.00
C ALA A 155 -51.18 -2.08 -4.49
N THR A 156 -51.90 -2.60 -5.44
CA THR A 156 -53.26 -2.21 -5.85
C THR A 156 -54.21 -2.21 -4.68
N GLY A 157 -54.95 -1.11 -4.50
CA GLY A 157 -56.04 -1.03 -3.52
C GLY A 157 -56.89 0.21 -3.75
N SER A 158 -57.88 0.06 -4.63
CA SER A 158 -58.97 0.99 -4.85
C SER A 158 -59.95 0.96 -3.69
N ALA A 159 -60.35 2.13 -3.15
CA ALA A 159 -61.70 2.37 -2.65
C ALA A 159 -61.96 3.85 -2.38
N ALA A 160 -63.04 4.30 -2.92
CA ALA A 160 -63.65 5.59 -2.78
C ALA A 160 -64.31 5.81 -1.40
N GLY A 161 -64.43 7.06 -0.96
CA GLY A 161 -65.24 7.45 0.18
C GLY A 161 -65.15 8.93 0.52
N SER A 162 -66.13 9.71 0.06
CA SER A 162 -66.39 11.09 0.42
C SER A 162 -66.75 11.28 1.90
N THR A 163 -66.41 12.40 2.52
CA THR A 163 -67.30 13.46 3.06
C THR A 163 -66.55 14.38 4.03
N ASP A 164 -66.50 15.62 3.70
CA ASP A 164 -67.03 16.83 4.39
C ASP A 164 -66.62 17.09 5.87
N GLY A 165 -66.17 18.35 6.14
CA GLY A 165 -66.01 18.88 7.50
C GLY A 165 -64.90 19.93 7.64
N GLY A 166 -65.17 21.21 7.43
CA GLY A 166 -64.25 22.33 7.51
C GLY A 166 -63.80 22.66 8.91
N ALA A 167 -62.58 23.19 8.98
CA ALA A 167 -62.14 24.13 10.02
C ALA A 167 -60.91 24.89 9.49
N SER A 168 -61.10 26.20 9.34
CA SER A 168 -60.06 27.17 8.96
C SER A 168 -59.12 27.41 10.10
N GLY A 169 -57.85 27.04 9.97
CA GLY A 169 -56.73 27.46 10.79
C GLY A 169 -55.63 28.04 9.89
N PRO A 170 -54.83 29.05 10.35
CA PRO A 170 -53.88 29.71 9.47
C PRO A 170 -52.76 28.75 9.05
N PRO A 171 -52.22 28.90 7.82
CA PRO A 171 -51.18 28.00 7.31
C PRO A 171 -49.84 28.22 8.09
N VAL A 172 -49.54 27.28 8.95
CA VAL A 172 -48.17 27.15 9.44
C VAL A 172 -47.36 26.73 8.21
N GLN A 173 -46.58 27.65 7.67
CA GLN A 173 -45.55 27.35 6.68
C GLN A 173 -44.53 26.39 7.33
N ARG A 174 -44.75 25.09 7.26
CA ARG A 174 -43.73 24.08 7.39
C ARG A 174 -42.82 24.27 6.18
N GLY A 175 -41.69 24.98 6.39
CA GLY A 175 -40.61 25.01 5.42
C GLY A 175 -40.28 23.58 5.03
N SER A 176 -40.60 23.20 3.82
CA SER A 176 -40.20 21.93 3.22
C SER A 176 -38.66 21.96 3.09
N VAL A 177 -38.01 21.52 4.12
CA VAL A 177 -36.59 21.18 4.06
C VAL A 177 -36.52 19.93 3.19
N SER A 178 -36.26 20.11 1.88
CA SER A 178 -35.93 19.00 0.99
C SER A 178 -34.77 18.21 1.60
N PRO A 179 -34.94 16.90 1.85
CA PRO A 179 -33.90 16.10 2.52
C PRO A 179 -32.52 16.10 1.79
N GLY A 180 -32.53 16.39 0.46
CA GLY A 180 -31.30 16.47 -0.34
C GLY A 180 -30.52 17.78 -0.21
N GLY A 181 -31.17 18.90 0.14
CA GLY A 181 -30.49 20.20 0.23
C GLY A 181 -29.55 20.33 1.44
N GLY A 182 -29.88 19.66 2.54
CA GLY A 182 -29.09 19.73 3.79
C GLY A 182 -27.74 19.01 3.71
N LEU A 183 -27.70 17.86 3.04
CA LEU A 183 -26.44 17.11 2.85
C LEU A 183 -25.50 17.86 1.91
N GLY A 184 -25.99 18.46 0.83
CA GLY A 184 -25.17 19.22 -0.14
C GLY A 184 -24.44 20.40 0.51
N ILE A 185 -25.13 21.22 1.32
CA ILE A 185 -24.52 22.36 2.02
C ILE A 185 -23.55 21.85 3.10
N GLY A 186 -23.91 20.81 3.85
CA GLY A 186 -23.05 20.18 4.83
C GLY A 186 -21.78 19.61 4.21
N ALA A 187 -21.89 18.92 3.09
CA ALA A 187 -20.78 18.33 2.34
C ALA A 187 -19.85 19.42 1.77
N ALA A 188 -20.37 20.49 1.21
CA ALA A 188 -19.55 21.60 0.71
C ALA A 188 -18.71 22.25 1.83
N ARG A 189 -19.33 22.50 3.00
CA ARG A 189 -18.62 23.03 4.17
C ARG A 189 -17.62 22.04 4.74
N ALA A 190 -17.95 20.74 4.77
CA ALA A 190 -17.04 19.68 5.18
C ALA A 190 -15.82 19.61 4.25
N GLY A 191 -16.05 19.69 2.93
CA GLY A 191 -14.99 19.74 1.93
C GLY A 191 -14.04 20.91 2.13
N ALA A 192 -14.57 22.12 2.28
CA ALA A 192 -13.77 23.33 2.54
C ALA A 192 -12.96 23.25 3.85
N LEU A 193 -13.53 22.64 4.91
CA LEU A 193 -12.83 22.44 6.18
C LEU A 193 -11.67 21.44 6.02
N LEU A 194 -11.91 20.30 5.39
CA LEU A 194 -10.89 19.28 5.12
C LEU A 194 -9.78 19.81 4.20
N GLU A 195 -10.15 20.52 3.15
CA GLU A 195 -9.21 21.15 2.23
C GLU A 195 -8.28 22.11 2.98
N ARG A 196 -8.84 23.00 3.80
CA ARG A 196 -8.05 23.93 4.61
C ARG A 196 -7.11 23.21 5.56
N GLN A 197 -7.59 22.19 6.31
CA GLN A 197 -6.79 21.48 7.30
C GLN A 197 -5.68 20.63 6.64
N LEU A 198 -6.01 19.89 5.62
CA LEU A 198 -5.07 18.96 4.95
C LEU A 198 -4.08 19.71 4.06
N THR A 199 -4.49 20.81 3.39
CA THR A 199 -3.55 21.69 2.66
C THR A 199 -2.54 22.32 3.60
N LEU A 200 -2.97 22.81 4.77
CA LEU A 200 -2.05 23.33 5.77
C LEU A 200 -1.08 22.26 6.28
N ALA A 201 -1.57 21.03 6.53
CA ALA A 201 -0.74 19.90 6.93
C ALA A 201 0.26 19.50 5.83
N ARG A 202 -0.20 19.49 4.55
CA ARG A 202 0.64 19.24 3.38
C ARG A 202 1.74 20.29 3.25
N THR A 203 1.43 21.58 3.36
CA THR A 203 2.42 22.68 3.29
C THR A 203 3.47 22.56 4.40
N ARG A 204 3.05 22.22 5.62
CA ARG A 204 3.97 21.98 6.74
C ARG A 204 4.87 20.76 6.45
N ALA A 205 4.31 19.69 5.89
CA ALA A 205 5.07 18.50 5.53
C ALA A 205 6.07 18.79 4.40
N HIS A 206 5.69 19.56 3.39
CA HIS A 206 6.56 20.05 2.32
C HIS A 206 7.72 20.86 2.88
N SER A 207 7.45 21.89 3.71
CA SER A 207 8.50 22.70 4.34
C SER A 207 9.42 21.84 5.24
N ALA A 208 8.88 20.81 5.92
CA ALA A 208 9.69 19.89 6.71
C ALA A 208 10.58 19.00 5.81
N ALA A 209 10.08 18.54 4.66
CA ALA A 209 10.87 17.79 3.69
C ALA A 209 12.02 18.62 3.12
N LEU A 210 11.76 19.86 2.71
CA LEU A 210 12.80 20.78 2.20
C LEU A 210 13.90 21.05 3.26
N ARG A 211 13.49 21.36 4.50
CA ARG A 211 14.47 21.52 5.60
C ARG A 211 15.28 20.26 5.86
N THR A 212 14.64 19.09 5.74
CA THR A 212 15.33 17.81 5.90
C THR A 212 16.36 17.60 4.82
N LEU A 213 16.02 17.84 3.55
CA LEU A 213 16.93 17.70 2.41
C LEU A 213 18.12 18.66 2.47
N GLY A 214 17.97 19.84 3.08
CA GLY A 214 19.08 20.79 3.32
C GLY A 214 19.82 20.57 4.66
N SER A 215 19.54 19.50 5.42
CA SER A 215 20.13 19.29 6.74
C SER A 215 21.44 18.50 6.69
N ALA A 216 22.36 18.80 7.62
CA ALA A 216 23.60 18.01 7.79
C ALA A 216 23.33 16.51 8.00
N ARG A 217 22.22 16.17 8.66
CA ARG A 217 21.79 14.76 8.84
C ARG A 217 21.49 14.10 7.49
N PHE A 218 20.80 14.80 6.58
CA PHE A 218 20.52 14.27 5.25
C PHE A 218 21.80 14.08 4.45
N HIS A 219 22.72 15.05 4.47
CA HIS A 219 24.01 14.93 3.79
C HIS A 219 24.80 13.72 4.30
N ALA A 220 24.84 13.51 5.62
CA ALA A 220 25.46 12.30 6.18
C ALA A 220 24.80 11.00 5.70
N VAL A 221 23.47 11.00 5.52
CA VAL A 221 22.75 9.85 4.92
C VAL A 221 23.11 9.68 3.45
N ALA A 222 23.19 10.76 2.68
CA ALA A 222 23.58 10.74 1.27
C ALA A 222 25.01 10.21 1.09
N ASP A 223 25.94 10.66 1.94
CA ASP A 223 27.32 10.16 1.97
C ASP A 223 27.37 8.68 2.30
N ALA A 224 26.63 8.22 3.33
CA ALA A 224 26.53 6.81 3.66
C ALA A 224 25.93 5.95 2.53
N VAL A 225 24.96 6.49 1.78
CA VAL A 225 24.43 5.84 0.58
C VAL A 225 25.43 5.86 -0.58
N ALA A 226 26.26 6.89 -0.70
CA ALA A 226 27.35 6.95 -1.69
C ALA A 226 28.40 5.87 -1.38
N VAL A 227 28.77 5.69 -0.12
CA VAL A 227 29.63 4.57 0.30
C VAL A 227 28.98 3.24 -0.03
N LEU A 228 27.67 3.07 0.27
CA LEU A 228 26.93 1.86 -0.07
C LEU A 228 26.87 1.57 -1.58
N ALA A 229 26.92 2.59 -2.42
CA ALA A 229 26.93 2.44 -3.87
C ALA A 229 28.28 1.94 -4.41
N SER A 230 29.37 2.01 -3.63
CA SER A 230 30.69 1.50 -3.97
C SER A 230 31.07 0.27 -3.14
N GLU A 231 30.68 0.22 -1.87
CA GLU A 231 31.02 -0.84 -0.95
C GLU A 231 29.83 -1.20 -0.06
N ALA A 232 29.34 -2.42 -0.19
CA ALA A 232 28.29 -2.92 0.69
C ALA A 232 28.88 -3.31 2.06
N PRO A 233 28.22 -3.02 3.19
CA PRO A 233 28.71 -3.32 4.52
C PRO A 233 28.55 -4.82 4.84
N LEU A 234 29.20 -5.68 4.06
CA LEU A 234 29.17 -7.14 4.23
C LEU A 234 30.13 -7.56 5.32
N ALA A 235 29.72 -8.53 6.12
CA ALA A 235 30.53 -9.12 7.17
C ALA A 235 30.15 -10.57 7.43
N GLY A 236 31.09 -11.32 7.97
CA GLY A 236 30.90 -12.69 8.40
C GLY A 236 31.09 -13.74 7.30
N GLU A 237 31.39 -14.96 7.71
CA GLU A 237 31.60 -16.12 6.83
C GLU A 237 30.32 -16.47 5.99
N ALA A 238 29.14 -16.13 6.51
CA ALA A 238 27.89 -16.40 5.81
C ALA A 238 27.78 -15.65 4.47
N ALA A 239 28.42 -14.48 4.33
CA ALA A 239 28.43 -13.73 3.08
C ALA A 239 29.23 -14.43 1.97
N SER A 240 30.25 -15.20 2.31
CA SER A 240 31.09 -15.96 1.36
C SER A 240 30.47 -17.30 0.93
N ARG A 241 29.37 -17.73 1.55
CA ARG A 241 28.70 -18.98 1.24
C ARG A 241 27.80 -18.83 0.01
N PRO A 242 27.51 -19.92 -0.72
CA PRO A 242 26.61 -19.89 -1.86
C PRO A 242 25.25 -19.26 -1.53
N ALA A 243 24.78 -18.35 -2.37
CA ALA A 243 23.56 -17.58 -2.14
C ALA A 243 22.32 -18.47 -1.95
N VAL A 244 22.21 -19.57 -2.70
CA VAL A 244 21.12 -20.54 -2.64
C VAL A 244 20.93 -21.17 -1.26
N HIS A 245 21.98 -21.26 -0.45
CA HIS A 245 21.92 -21.85 0.89
C HIS A 245 21.69 -20.83 1.99
N VAL A 246 21.91 -19.55 1.75
CA VAL A 246 21.91 -18.51 2.80
C VAL A 246 20.73 -17.55 2.65
N LEU A 247 20.48 -17.03 1.44
CA LEU A 247 19.45 -16.00 1.23
C LEU A 247 18.01 -16.52 1.39
N PRO A 248 17.63 -17.69 0.84
CA PRO A 248 16.27 -18.19 0.96
C PRO A 248 15.84 -18.45 2.41
N PRO A 249 16.65 -19.06 3.30
CA PRO A 249 16.29 -19.23 4.72
C PRO A 249 16.03 -17.92 5.45
N LEU A 250 16.74 -16.84 5.13
CA LEU A 250 16.56 -15.52 5.73
C LEU A 250 15.27 -14.85 5.20
N ALA A 251 14.99 -15.00 3.91
CA ALA A 251 13.72 -14.55 3.33
C ALA A 251 12.53 -15.32 3.90
N GLU A 252 12.69 -16.64 4.13
CA GLU A 252 11.67 -17.48 4.75
C GLU A 252 11.41 -17.10 6.21
N LEU A 253 12.41 -16.65 6.96
CA LEU A 253 12.20 -16.09 8.30
C LEU A 253 11.33 -14.83 8.24
N ALA A 254 11.52 -13.96 7.25
CA ALA A 254 10.66 -12.78 7.05
C ALA A 254 9.23 -13.21 6.65
N HIS A 255 9.09 -14.28 5.87
CA HIS A 255 7.79 -14.87 5.54
C HIS A 255 7.07 -15.38 6.79
N ARG A 256 7.72 -16.20 7.62
CA ARG A 256 7.12 -16.74 8.85
C ARG A 256 6.63 -15.64 9.79
N ARG A 257 7.45 -14.61 10.02
CA ARG A 257 7.04 -13.46 10.86
C ARG A 257 5.83 -12.73 10.30
N ALA A 258 5.72 -12.61 8.97
CA ALA A 258 4.54 -12.03 8.34
C ALA A 258 3.31 -12.96 8.49
N ALA A 259 3.48 -14.27 8.33
CA ALA A 259 2.42 -15.28 8.49
C ALA A 259 1.89 -15.31 9.93
N GLU A 260 2.75 -15.36 10.92
CA GLU A 260 2.39 -15.32 12.36
C GLU A 260 1.58 -14.06 12.69
N ALA A 261 2.02 -12.89 12.20
CA ALA A 261 1.27 -11.66 12.42
C ALA A 261 -0.08 -11.64 11.68
N VAL A 262 -0.19 -12.29 10.53
CA VAL A 262 -1.46 -12.43 9.79
C VAL A 262 -2.39 -13.39 10.51
N GLU A 263 -1.89 -14.48 11.07
CA GLU A 263 -2.68 -15.45 11.87
C GLU A 263 -3.28 -14.81 13.12
N ALA A 264 -2.59 -13.84 13.70
CA ALA A 264 -3.09 -13.08 14.85
C ALA A 264 -4.23 -12.09 14.48
N LEU A 265 -4.49 -11.83 13.18
CA LEU A 265 -5.59 -10.99 12.74
C LEU A 265 -6.94 -11.75 12.76
N PRO A 266 -8.07 -11.07 12.97
CA PRO A 266 -9.41 -11.67 12.89
C PRO A 266 -9.83 -11.92 11.43
N LEU A 267 -9.10 -12.78 10.70
CA LEU A 267 -9.29 -13.03 9.27
C LEU A 267 -10.63 -13.68 8.94
N THR A 268 -11.19 -14.52 9.81
CA THR A 268 -12.53 -15.10 9.63
C THR A 268 -13.59 -14.02 9.48
N ARG A 269 -13.52 -12.98 10.33
CA ARG A 269 -14.38 -11.80 10.24
C ARG A 269 -14.11 -10.98 8.98
N ALA A 270 -12.84 -10.75 8.65
CA ALA A 270 -12.44 -9.98 7.47
C ALA A 270 -12.84 -10.65 6.14
N ARG A 271 -12.98 -11.97 6.09
CA ARG A 271 -13.35 -12.74 4.88
C ARG A 271 -14.86 -12.74 4.58
N GLN A 272 -15.68 -12.20 5.44
CA GLN A 272 -17.12 -12.06 5.17
C GLN A 272 -17.34 -10.84 4.28
N SER A 273 -18.07 -11.01 3.18
CA SER A 273 -18.33 -9.94 2.19
C SER A 273 -19.23 -8.83 2.74
N TYR A 274 -20.11 -9.16 3.69
CA TYR A 274 -20.92 -8.22 4.43
C TYR A 274 -20.85 -8.57 5.92
N ASN A 275 -20.40 -7.63 6.72
CA ASN A 275 -20.27 -7.80 8.16
C ASN A 275 -20.67 -6.51 8.90
N GLY A 276 -21.97 -6.32 9.07
CA GLY A 276 -22.52 -5.15 9.76
C GLY A 276 -22.06 -5.04 11.21
N GLU A 277 -21.83 -6.17 11.89
CA GLU A 277 -21.31 -6.21 13.25
C GLU A 277 -19.84 -5.75 13.30
N ALA A 278 -18.99 -6.25 12.38
CA ALA A 278 -17.61 -5.78 12.28
C ALA A 278 -17.55 -4.29 11.97
N PHE A 279 -18.43 -3.82 11.09
CA PHE A 279 -18.52 -2.41 10.77
C PHE A 279 -18.94 -1.56 11.98
N ALA A 280 -19.98 -1.95 12.70
CA ALA A 280 -20.42 -1.27 13.93
C ALA A 280 -19.29 -1.23 14.98
N HIS A 281 -18.56 -2.34 15.13
CA HIS A 281 -17.44 -2.42 16.06
C HIS A 281 -16.28 -1.50 15.67
N THR A 282 -15.98 -1.36 14.37
CA THR A 282 -14.90 -0.46 13.90
C THR A 282 -15.23 1.01 14.05
N LEU A 283 -16.50 1.40 14.16
CA LEU A 283 -16.90 2.77 14.49
C LEU A 283 -16.57 3.15 15.93
N VAL A 284 -16.47 2.17 16.83
CA VAL A 284 -16.32 2.37 18.28
C VAL A 284 -14.87 2.16 18.77
N VAL A 285 -14.10 1.22 18.17
CA VAL A 285 -12.78 0.76 18.67
C VAL A 285 -11.75 0.83 17.54
N ASP A 286 -11.24 2.03 17.23
CA ASP A 286 -10.47 2.25 16.01
C ASP A 286 -8.96 2.02 16.10
N GLY A 287 -8.33 2.30 17.24
CA GLY A 287 -6.88 2.48 17.28
C GLY A 287 -6.08 1.19 17.27
N GLU A 288 -6.44 0.22 18.10
CA GLU A 288 -5.62 -0.98 18.32
C GLU A 288 -5.69 -1.96 17.15
N LEU A 289 -6.90 -2.16 16.60
CA LEU A 289 -7.08 -3.07 15.47
C LEU A 289 -6.39 -2.56 14.21
N ASP A 290 -6.49 -1.25 13.92
CA ASP A 290 -5.79 -0.64 12.80
C ASP A 290 -4.26 -0.70 12.97
N ALA A 291 -3.75 -0.64 14.22
CA ALA A 291 -2.33 -0.81 14.53
C ALA A 291 -1.84 -2.22 14.16
N ALA A 292 -2.60 -3.27 14.51
CA ALA A 292 -2.27 -4.66 14.15
C ALA A 292 -2.20 -4.85 12.62
N TRP A 293 -3.17 -4.32 11.88
CA TRP A 293 -3.17 -4.35 10.42
C TRP A 293 -1.99 -3.55 9.82
N ASN A 294 -1.61 -2.43 10.42
CA ASN A 294 -0.43 -1.67 10.01
C ASN A 294 0.86 -2.43 10.26
N GLN A 295 0.95 -3.19 11.36
CA GLN A 295 2.09 -4.07 11.62
C GLN A 295 2.21 -5.14 10.54
N VAL A 296 1.11 -5.83 10.22
CA VAL A 296 1.07 -6.81 9.12
C VAL A 296 1.49 -6.17 7.79
N ARG A 297 1.03 -4.95 7.49
CA ARG A 297 1.45 -4.22 6.29
C ARG A 297 2.97 -4.02 6.21
N LEU A 298 3.61 -3.70 7.32
CA LEU A 298 5.06 -3.54 7.37
C LEU A 298 5.78 -4.86 7.14
N LEU A 299 5.33 -5.96 7.75
CA LEU A 299 5.94 -7.29 7.62
C LEU A 299 5.73 -7.88 6.22
N VAL A 300 4.55 -7.73 5.63
CA VAL A 300 4.27 -8.15 4.24
C VAL A 300 5.15 -7.39 3.25
N ARG A 301 5.37 -6.09 3.48
CA ARG A 301 6.30 -5.30 2.66
C ARG A 301 7.74 -5.75 2.83
N LEU A 302 8.16 -6.09 4.06
CA LEU A 302 9.49 -6.61 4.34
C LEU A 302 9.72 -7.93 3.60
N ARG A 303 8.76 -8.87 3.68
CA ARG A 303 8.75 -10.11 2.92
C ARG A 303 8.89 -9.84 1.42
N ARG A 304 8.11 -8.92 0.85
CA ARG A 304 8.18 -8.59 -0.57
C ARG A 304 9.58 -8.12 -0.99
N TYR A 305 10.19 -7.23 -0.21
CA TYR A 305 11.55 -6.77 -0.51
C TYR A 305 12.60 -7.88 -0.33
N ALA A 306 12.40 -8.82 0.59
CA ALA A 306 13.24 -10.00 0.69
C ALA A 306 13.17 -10.86 -0.60
N HIS A 307 11.97 -11.05 -1.15
CA HIS A 307 11.81 -11.77 -2.43
C HIS A 307 12.43 -11.00 -3.61
N GLU A 308 12.37 -9.66 -3.62
CA GLU A 308 13.02 -8.84 -4.66
C GLU A 308 14.56 -9.07 -4.70
N VAL A 309 15.21 -9.33 -3.55
CA VAL A 309 16.64 -9.66 -3.48
C VAL A 309 16.93 -11.01 -4.14
N LEU A 310 16.02 -11.97 -4.00
CA LEU A 310 16.11 -13.29 -4.63
C LEU A 310 15.76 -13.27 -6.13
N GLY A 311 15.42 -12.10 -6.70
CA GLY A 311 14.94 -11.98 -8.08
C GLY A 311 13.54 -12.55 -8.30
N ALA A 312 12.83 -12.92 -7.23
CA ALA A 312 11.48 -13.47 -7.34
C ALA A 312 10.44 -12.35 -7.34
N ASP A 313 9.57 -12.34 -8.34
CA ASP A 313 8.36 -11.50 -8.37
C ASP A 313 7.15 -12.36 -7.99
N ASP A 314 6.42 -11.94 -6.96
CA ASP A 314 5.17 -12.56 -6.52
C ASP A 314 4.01 -11.56 -6.72
N PRO A 315 3.25 -11.71 -7.83
CA PRO A 315 2.11 -10.83 -8.10
C PRO A 315 1.03 -10.89 -7.01
N ALA A 316 0.81 -12.06 -6.39
CA ALA A 316 -0.18 -12.22 -5.33
C ALA A 316 0.26 -11.46 -4.06
N LEU A 317 1.54 -11.55 -3.69
CA LEU A 317 2.13 -10.80 -2.58
C LEU A 317 2.08 -9.29 -2.84
N THR A 318 2.33 -8.88 -4.09
CA THR A 318 2.21 -7.48 -4.51
C THR A 318 0.76 -6.97 -4.42
N ALA A 319 -0.22 -7.77 -4.83
CA ALA A 319 -1.65 -7.46 -4.72
C ALA A 319 -2.10 -7.38 -3.24
N ALA A 320 -1.65 -8.32 -2.40
CA ALA A 320 -1.89 -8.32 -0.96
C ALA A 320 -1.29 -7.07 -0.28
N SER A 321 -0.05 -6.71 -0.63
CA SER A 321 0.59 -5.47 -0.15
C SER A 321 -0.19 -4.22 -0.54
N ARG A 322 -0.74 -4.15 -1.76
CA ARG A 322 -1.59 -3.04 -2.21
C ARG A 322 -2.92 -2.97 -1.44
N ALA A 323 -3.52 -4.13 -1.09
CA ALA A 323 -4.72 -4.15 -0.26
C ALA A 323 -4.45 -3.56 1.13
N LEU A 324 -3.31 -3.89 1.75
CA LEU A 324 -2.90 -3.32 3.03
C LEU A 324 -2.55 -1.82 2.95
N ASP A 325 -2.01 -1.35 1.84
CA ASP A 325 -1.80 0.09 1.64
C ASP A 325 -3.15 0.81 1.50
N ARG A 326 -4.15 0.24 0.80
CA ARG A 326 -5.54 0.78 0.76
C ARG A 326 -6.18 0.81 2.14
N HIS A 327 -6.00 -0.25 2.95
CA HIS A 327 -6.45 -0.28 4.34
C HIS A 327 -5.93 0.92 5.14
N ARG A 328 -4.60 1.12 5.12
CA ARG A 328 -3.96 2.25 5.82
C ARG A 328 -4.51 3.59 5.34
N ASP A 329 -4.58 3.80 4.02
CA ASP A 329 -5.00 5.07 3.44
C ASP A 329 -6.47 5.39 3.79
N ALA A 330 -7.35 4.37 3.84
CA ALA A 330 -8.73 4.50 4.28
C ALA A 330 -8.86 4.78 5.79
N ALA A 331 -8.09 4.07 6.63
CA ALA A 331 -8.08 4.28 8.07
C ALA A 331 -7.59 5.68 8.46
N GLU A 332 -6.52 6.16 7.82
CA GLU A 332 -6.01 7.52 8.01
C GLU A 332 -7.01 8.58 7.50
N ALA A 333 -7.77 8.30 6.42
CA ALA A 333 -8.81 9.18 5.93
C ALA A 333 -10.02 9.23 6.88
N ALA A 334 -10.47 8.07 7.40
CA ALA A 334 -11.52 8.01 8.42
C ALA A 334 -11.14 8.81 9.68
N SER A 335 -9.90 8.64 10.14
CA SER A 335 -9.36 9.37 11.28
C SER A 335 -9.33 10.89 11.06
N ALA A 336 -8.97 11.34 9.85
CA ALA A 336 -8.99 12.76 9.47
C ALA A 336 -10.41 13.33 9.45
N ALA A 337 -11.40 12.61 8.92
CA ALA A 337 -12.80 13.00 8.93
C ALA A 337 -13.34 13.13 10.37
N ALA A 338 -13.04 12.13 11.22
CA ALA A 338 -13.39 12.16 12.64
C ALA A 338 -12.74 13.34 13.40
N ALA A 339 -11.47 13.64 13.11
CA ALA A 339 -10.77 14.78 13.69
C ALA A 339 -11.39 16.11 13.24
N ALA A 340 -11.75 16.25 11.98
CA ALA A 340 -12.43 17.43 11.46
C ALA A 340 -13.82 17.64 12.10
N ALA A 341 -14.55 16.54 12.36
CA ALA A 341 -15.84 16.60 13.03
C ALA A 341 -15.78 17.11 14.48
N ARG A 342 -14.61 17.04 15.12
CA ARG A 342 -14.37 17.57 16.47
C ARG A 342 -14.00 19.07 16.48
N THR A 343 -14.02 19.74 15.34
CA THR A 343 -13.74 21.18 15.26
C THR A 343 -14.74 21.96 16.12
N PRO A 344 -14.30 22.83 17.06
CA PRO A 344 -15.20 23.58 17.89
C PRO A 344 -16.18 24.43 17.08
N ARG A 345 -17.44 24.49 17.53
CA ARG A 345 -18.54 25.31 16.93
C ARG A 345 -18.82 24.91 15.45
N ILE A 346 -18.54 23.66 15.06
CA ILE A 346 -18.92 23.16 13.75
C ILE A 346 -20.44 23.16 13.58
N ALA A 347 -20.92 23.52 12.39
CA ALA A 347 -22.36 23.47 12.09
C ALA A 347 -22.87 22.01 12.07
N PRO A 348 -24.08 21.72 12.62
CA PRO A 348 -24.61 20.34 12.68
C PRO A 348 -24.63 19.61 11.33
N ALA A 349 -25.01 20.27 10.24
CA ALA A 349 -25.01 19.69 8.90
C ALA A 349 -23.59 19.31 8.43
N THR A 350 -22.57 20.09 8.79
CA THR A 350 -21.18 19.81 8.48
C THR A 350 -20.67 18.63 9.32
N ALA A 351 -21.01 18.58 10.62
CA ALA A 351 -20.66 17.47 11.48
C ALA A 351 -21.30 16.16 10.99
N TYR A 352 -22.55 16.20 10.57
CA TYR A 352 -23.26 15.07 9.98
C TYR A 352 -22.57 14.58 8.70
N ALA A 353 -22.23 15.48 7.76
CA ALA A 353 -21.54 15.12 6.53
C ALA A 353 -20.16 14.47 6.80
N LEU A 354 -19.42 14.97 7.81
CA LEU A 354 -18.15 14.36 8.23
C LEU A 354 -18.35 13.01 8.90
N GLY A 355 -19.44 12.81 9.65
CA GLY A 355 -19.81 11.51 10.21
C GLY A 355 -20.10 10.46 9.13
N VAL A 356 -20.88 10.85 8.11
CA VAL A 356 -21.17 10.00 6.94
C VAL A 356 -19.87 9.67 6.20
N LEU A 357 -19.00 10.65 5.99
CA LEU A 357 -17.70 10.46 5.35
C LEU A 357 -16.79 9.53 6.16
N HIS A 358 -16.78 9.67 7.49
CA HIS A 358 -16.05 8.76 8.37
C HIS A 358 -16.55 7.32 8.19
N ALA A 359 -17.87 7.11 8.20
CA ALA A 359 -18.48 5.79 8.00
C ALA A 359 -18.13 5.21 6.61
N ASP A 360 -18.20 6.01 5.54
CA ASP A 360 -17.78 5.61 4.19
C ASP A 360 -16.33 5.13 4.16
N GLN A 361 -15.42 5.85 4.80
CA GLN A 361 -14.01 5.46 4.85
C GLN A 361 -13.77 4.21 5.74
N ARG A 362 -14.57 3.98 6.77
CA ARG A 362 -14.55 2.73 7.55
C ARG A 362 -15.05 1.53 6.72
N HIS A 363 -16.02 1.73 5.84
CA HIS A 363 -16.41 0.71 4.84
C HIS A 363 -15.26 0.35 3.91
N GLU A 364 -14.51 1.35 3.45
CA GLU A 364 -13.32 1.12 2.62
C GLU A 364 -12.21 0.36 3.37
N VAL A 365 -12.08 0.57 4.68
CA VAL A 365 -11.19 -0.23 5.54
C VAL A 365 -11.59 -1.70 5.52
N GLU A 366 -12.88 -2.00 5.73
CA GLU A 366 -13.37 -3.39 5.72
C GLU A 366 -13.25 -4.02 4.32
N ALA A 367 -13.52 -3.28 3.25
CA ALA A 367 -13.33 -3.73 1.88
C ALA A 367 -11.85 -4.07 1.58
N ALA A 368 -10.93 -3.29 2.12
CA ALA A 368 -9.50 -3.56 1.98
C ALA A 368 -9.06 -4.80 2.79
N ARG A 369 -9.58 -4.99 4.00
CA ARG A 369 -9.39 -6.19 4.84
C ARG A 369 -9.90 -7.44 4.13
N PHE A 370 -11.12 -7.38 3.59
CA PHE A 370 -11.72 -8.45 2.79
C PHE A 370 -10.85 -8.81 1.57
N SER A 371 -10.41 -7.79 0.82
CA SER A 371 -9.56 -7.99 -0.34
C SER A 371 -8.23 -8.66 0.04
N PHE A 372 -7.60 -8.23 1.14
CA PHE A 372 -6.40 -8.87 1.66
C PHE A 372 -6.65 -10.33 2.05
N GLY A 373 -7.73 -10.61 2.80
CA GLY A 373 -8.08 -11.97 3.24
C GLY A 373 -8.29 -12.95 2.09
N ARG A 374 -8.72 -12.47 0.91
CA ARG A 374 -8.85 -13.28 -0.30
C ARG A 374 -7.52 -13.51 -1.02
N LEU A 375 -6.63 -12.54 -0.98
CA LEU A 375 -5.34 -12.58 -1.67
C LEU A 375 -4.27 -13.33 -0.86
N TRP A 376 -4.38 -13.28 0.47
CA TRP A 376 -3.43 -13.95 1.34
C TRP A 376 -3.68 -15.46 1.37
N ARG A 377 -2.74 -16.23 0.83
CA ARG A 377 -2.75 -17.70 0.89
C ARG A 377 -1.77 -18.15 1.97
N PRO A 378 -2.21 -18.97 2.95
CA PRO A 378 -1.30 -19.60 3.88
C PRO A 378 -0.31 -20.51 3.14
N ALA A 379 0.94 -20.56 3.57
CA ALA A 379 2.01 -21.35 2.94
C ALA A 379 1.69 -22.88 2.88
N ALA A 380 0.85 -23.37 3.77
CA ALA A 380 0.42 -24.77 3.79
C ALA A 380 -0.31 -25.24 2.53
N SER A 381 -0.94 -24.34 1.78
CA SER A 381 -1.63 -24.70 0.52
C SER A 381 -0.66 -24.89 -0.66
N ALA A 382 0.55 -24.37 -0.59
CA ALA A 382 1.54 -24.53 -1.65
C ALA A 382 2.31 -25.87 -1.55
N HIS A 383 2.37 -26.46 -0.35
CA HIS A 383 3.05 -27.75 -0.14
C HIS A 383 2.18 -28.96 -0.49
N GLN A 384 0.84 -28.80 -0.47
CA GLN A 384 -0.12 -29.87 -0.83
C GLN A 384 -0.36 -30.02 -2.34
N ALA A 385 0.15 -29.09 -3.15
CA ALA A 385 0.03 -29.17 -4.63
C ALA A 385 1.19 -29.94 -5.30
N ARG A 386 2.09 -30.58 -4.53
CA ARG A 386 3.11 -31.44 -5.11
C ARG A 386 2.49 -32.80 -5.39
N PRO A 387 2.34 -33.22 -6.67
CA PRO A 387 1.85 -34.56 -6.94
C PRO A 387 2.81 -35.58 -6.33
N ALA A 388 2.26 -36.53 -5.60
CA ALA A 388 3.00 -37.69 -5.09
C ALA A 388 3.68 -38.37 -6.28
N GLY A 389 5.03 -38.33 -6.33
CA GLY A 389 5.81 -39.11 -7.25
C GLY A 389 5.63 -40.61 -6.93
N PRO A 390 5.80 -41.51 -7.92
CA PRO A 390 5.52 -42.92 -7.77
C PRO A 390 6.38 -43.55 -6.67
N ASP A 391 5.74 -44.42 -5.89
CA ASP A 391 6.27 -45.24 -4.85
C ASP A 391 7.63 -45.85 -5.18
N ARG A 392 8.65 -45.59 -4.33
CA ARG A 392 9.82 -46.45 -4.20
C ARG A 392 9.60 -47.42 -3.05
N PRO A 393 9.84 -48.72 -3.23
CA PRO A 393 9.61 -49.74 -2.21
C PRO A 393 10.57 -49.55 -1.00
N ALA A 394 10.03 -49.83 0.14
CA ALA A 394 10.70 -49.84 1.42
C ALA A 394 11.96 -50.72 1.42
N GLN A 395 13.06 -50.20 1.91
CA GLN A 395 14.15 -50.99 2.46
C GLN A 395 14.25 -50.70 3.93
N GLU A 396 14.10 -51.80 4.64
CA GLU A 396 14.29 -51.98 6.08
C GLU A 396 15.75 -51.73 6.49
N GLN A 397 15.87 -51.41 7.78
CA GLN A 397 17.06 -51.52 8.69
C GLN A 397 17.54 -50.14 9.15
N GLU A 398 17.94 -49.97 10.37
CA GLU A 398 18.04 -50.71 11.66
C GLU A 398 18.36 -49.65 12.73
N GLN A 399 18.02 -49.97 13.93
CA GLN A 399 18.31 -49.43 15.25
C GLN A 399 19.65 -48.67 15.42
N GLY A 400 19.59 -47.58 16.19
CA GLY A 400 20.81 -47.08 16.87
C GLY A 400 20.71 -45.70 17.49
N THR A 401 20.43 -45.66 18.80
CA THR A 401 21.07 -44.82 19.80
C THR A 401 20.63 -43.36 19.99
N GLU A 402 19.90 -43.19 21.02
CA GLU A 402 19.70 -42.14 22.01
C GLU A 402 20.85 -41.09 22.08
N ALA A 403 20.52 -39.81 21.88
CA ALA A 403 21.29 -38.70 22.41
C ALA A 403 20.36 -37.53 22.78
N ALA A 404 20.51 -37.09 24.02
CA ALA A 404 19.67 -36.14 24.75
C ALA A 404 19.60 -34.72 24.14
N PRO A 405 18.55 -33.96 24.47
CA PRO A 405 18.39 -32.59 23.97
C PRO A 405 19.22 -31.60 24.81
N VAL A 406 20.03 -30.79 24.14
CA VAL A 406 20.65 -29.59 24.71
C VAL A 406 19.65 -28.47 24.72
N ALA A 407 19.29 -28.03 25.91
CA ALA A 407 18.47 -26.85 26.14
C ALA A 407 19.22 -25.57 25.72
N PHE A 408 18.70 -24.83 24.76
CA PHE A 408 19.14 -23.45 24.48
C PHE A 408 18.15 -22.48 25.12
N GLY A 409 18.66 -21.75 26.12
CA GLY A 409 17.94 -20.80 26.93
C GLY A 409 17.36 -19.65 26.14
N ALA A 410 16.20 -19.23 26.60
CA ALA A 410 15.48 -18.03 26.20
C ALA A 410 16.14 -16.79 26.81
N GLU A 411 16.52 -15.83 25.96
CA GLU A 411 16.70 -14.44 26.38
C GLU A 411 16.55 -13.52 25.14
N TRP A 412 15.34 -13.00 24.94
CA TRP A 412 15.08 -11.76 24.20
C TRP A 412 13.78 -11.14 24.71
N GLY A 413 13.90 -10.43 25.84
CA GLY A 413 12.91 -9.48 26.29
C GLY A 413 13.57 -8.11 26.44
N ARG A 414 13.25 -7.22 25.59
CA ARG A 414 12.92 -5.79 25.72
C ARG A 414 13.06 -5.07 24.40
#